data_f4c6dd094b1b12d80c06c96523486d05
#
_entry.id   f4c6dd094b1b12d80c06c96523486d05
#
_cell.length_a   1.000
_cell.length_b   1.000
_cell.length_c   1.000
_cell.angle_alpha   90.00
_cell.angle_beta   90.00
_cell.angle_gamma   90.00
#
_symmetry.space_group_name_H-M   'P 1'
#
loop_
_entity.id
_entity.type
_entity.pdbx_description
1 polymer ?
#
loop_
_entity_poly.entity_id
_entity_poly.type
_entity_poly.pdbx_seq_one_letter_code
_entity_poly.pdbx_strand_id
1 'polypeptide(L)'
;MRVVNTSVLGIIESVKPGETAILEYLPSYIPEFTLLKLMEYSEEMKIPLIIDDNFDTLPVIAAHIENLGIKVDFSGVYVIKTGGRIDVGNVVARVPFHPDPRVYIKNYEKEASKVFEEVEDSINLVLGLENFLKTLSSPSDIYLTIWILQRFLGNTRRRTFYLFNKKILESLSPIVSSEMKRVASTVVEMVPYPTGAILRFVKSTDVDLLGEELKVDIGGEL
;
A
#
# COMPACT_ATOMS: atom_id res chain seq x y z
N MET A 1 18.01 17.47 -19.15
CA MET A 1 17.97 16.94 -17.79
C MET A 1 16.79 17.61 -17.10
N ARG A 2 15.62 16.95 -17.06
CA ARG A 2 14.48 17.42 -16.28
C ARG A 2 14.84 17.21 -14.80
N VAL A 3 14.75 18.25 -13.99
CA VAL A 3 14.78 18.11 -12.54
C VAL A 3 13.48 17.37 -12.21
N VAL A 4 13.56 16.06 -12.02
CA VAL A 4 12.46 15.28 -11.46
C VAL A 4 12.26 15.81 -10.06
N ASN A 5 11.06 16.27 -9.76
CA ASN A 5 10.71 16.74 -8.41
C ASN A 5 10.77 15.51 -7.49
N THR A 6 11.89 15.37 -6.77
CA THR A 6 12.32 14.16 -6.09
C THR A 6 11.72 14.02 -4.69
N SER A 7 10.43 14.26 -4.57
CA SER A 7 9.67 14.07 -3.33
C SER A 7 8.90 12.74 -3.37
N VAL A 8 8.49 12.22 -2.22
CA VAL A 8 7.55 11.10 -2.11
C VAL A 8 6.28 11.40 -2.93
N LEU A 9 5.87 12.65 -2.99
CA LEU A 9 4.75 13.12 -3.83
C LEU A 9 4.97 12.80 -5.30
N GLY A 10 6.18 12.95 -5.83
CA GLY A 10 6.50 12.60 -7.23
C GLY A 10 6.31 11.11 -7.55
N ILE A 11 6.52 10.21 -6.56
CA ILE A 11 6.21 8.78 -6.73
C ILE A 11 4.70 8.57 -6.81
N ILE A 12 3.95 9.22 -5.92
CA ILE A 12 2.49 9.10 -5.89
C ILE A 12 1.90 9.60 -7.21
N GLU A 13 2.38 10.72 -7.73
CA GLU A 13 1.97 11.31 -9.01
C GLU A 13 2.35 10.44 -10.22
N SER A 14 3.47 9.71 -10.14
CA SER A 14 3.90 8.83 -11.23
C SER A 14 2.99 7.63 -11.44
N VAL A 15 2.22 7.22 -10.41
CA VAL A 15 1.28 6.09 -10.47
C VAL A 15 -0.08 6.59 -10.97
N LYS A 16 -0.49 6.17 -12.15
CA LYS A 16 -1.73 6.60 -12.79
C LYS A 16 -2.93 5.78 -12.33
N PRO A 17 -4.16 6.30 -12.47
CA PRO A 17 -5.37 5.50 -12.28
C PRO A 17 -5.33 4.18 -13.07
N GLY A 18 -5.64 3.07 -12.42
CA GLY A 18 -5.55 1.73 -12.97
C GLY A 18 -4.18 1.05 -12.79
N GLU A 19 -3.18 1.79 -12.36
CA GLU A 19 -1.84 1.24 -12.07
C GLU A 19 -1.72 0.74 -10.63
N THR A 20 -0.74 -0.13 -10.44
CA THR A 20 -0.42 -0.75 -9.15
C THR A 20 1.05 -0.56 -8.85
N ALA A 21 1.35 0.07 -7.72
CA ALA A 21 2.70 0.21 -7.19
C ALA A 21 2.92 -0.74 -6.00
N ILE A 22 4.12 -1.29 -5.91
CA ILE A 22 4.62 -1.98 -4.72
C ILE A 22 5.69 -1.12 -4.08
N LEU A 23 5.50 -0.86 -2.79
CA LEU A 23 6.44 -0.16 -1.92
C LEU A 23 6.97 -1.18 -0.91
N GLU A 24 8.21 -1.65 -1.12
CA GLU A 24 8.86 -2.60 -0.22
C GLU A 24 9.73 -1.86 0.79
N TYR A 25 9.49 -2.05 2.08
CA TYR A 25 10.28 -1.43 3.13
C TYR A 25 10.99 -2.44 4.02
N LEU A 26 12.10 -2.04 4.62
CA LEU A 26 12.73 -2.71 5.74
C LEU A 26 12.16 -2.20 7.08
N PRO A 27 12.20 -2.98 8.18
CA PRO A 27 11.68 -2.55 9.47
C PRO A 27 12.23 -1.17 9.89
N SER A 28 11.36 -0.19 9.97
CA SER A 28 11.62 1.23 10.24
C SER A 28 10.30 1.98 10.35
N TYR A 29 10.32 3.31 10.50
CA TYR A 29 9.13 4.17 10.44
C TYR A 29 8.73 4.59 9.00
N ILE A 30 9.24 3.92 7.97
CA ILE A 30 8.85 4.21 6.58
C ILE A 30 7.34 4.06 6.33
N PRO A 31 6.63 3.04 6.87
CA PRO A 31 5.19 2.93 6.73
C PRO A 31 4.41 4.15 7.24
N GLU A 32 4.79 4.67 8.40
CA GLU A 32 4.17 5.82 9.04
C GLU A 32 4.30 7.07 8.16
N PHE A 33 5.50 7.33 7.66
CA PHE A 33 5.75 8.47 6.76
C PHE A 33 5.08 8.30 5.41
N THR A 34 5.06 7.10 4.86
CA THR A 34 4.34 6.81 3.62
C THR A 34 2.86 7.11 3.76
N LEU A 35 2.25 6.70 4.88
CA LEU A 35 0.85 7.00 5.17
C LEU A 35 0.60 8.50 5.30
N LEU A 36 1.44 9.21 6.06
CA LEU A 36 1.31 10.67 6.23
C LEU A 36 1.39 11.41 4.88
N LYS A 37 2.33 11.03 4.01
CA LYS A 37 2.46 11.65 2.68
C LYS A 37 1.28 11.32 1.75
N LEU A 38 0.72 10.13 1.84
CA LEU A 38 -0.49 9.78 1.07
C LEU A 38 -1.72 10.55 1.58
N MET A 39 -1.82 10.79 2.89
CA MET A 39 -2.88 11.62 3.47
C MET A 39 -2.75 13.08 3.01
N GLU A 40 -1.55 13.67 3.12
CA GLU A 40 -1.24 15.02 2.63
C GLU A 40 -1.63 15.18 1.15
N TYR A 41 -1.18 14.27 0.29
CA TYR A 41 -1.49 14.29 -1.13
C TYR A 41 -3.00 14.15 -1.40
N SER A 42 -3.67 13.26 -0.65
CA SER A 42 -5.13 13.07 -0.74
C SER A 42 -5.90 14.37 -0.46
N GLU A 43 -5.50 15.09 0.58
CA GLU A 43 -6.12 16.37 0.97
C GLU A 43 -5.85 17.47 -0.07
N GLU A 44 -4.61 17.62 -0.50
CA GLU A 44 -4.20 18.65 -1.48
C GLU A 44 -4.90 18.45 -2.84
N MET A 45 -4.93 17.22 -3.31
CA MET A 45 -5.51 16.90 -4.62
C MET A 45 -7.01 16.65 -4.56
N LYS A 46 -7.59 16.57 -3.36
CA LYS A 46 -9.02 16.22 -3.13
C LYS A 46 -9.39 14.87 -3.74
N ILE A 47 -8.47 13.93 -3.70
CA ILE A 47 -8.66 12.55 -4.12
C ILE A 47 -8.83 11.68 -2.88
N PRO A 48 -9.95 10.95 -2.70
CA PRO A 48 -10.18 10.15 -1.50
C PRO A 48 -9.08 9.09 -1.29
N LEU A 49 -8.59 8.97 -0.04
CA LEU A 49 -7.72 7.90 0.40
C LEU A 49 -8.56 6.75 0.97
N ILE A 50 -8.43 5.57 0.37
CA ILE A 50 -9.07 4.33 0.78
C ILE A 50 -7.99 3.37 1.23
N ILE A 51 -8.04 2.93 2.49
CA ILE A 51 -7.06 2.00 3.06
C ILE A 51 -7.68 0.61 3.21
N ASP A 52 -7.05 -0.39 2.60
CA ASP A 52 -7.31 -1.79 2.92
C ASP A 52 -6.49 -2.16 4.15
N ASP A 53 -7.12 -2.19 5.32
CA ASP A 53 -6.47 -2.55 6.59
C ASP A 53 -6.64 -4.05 6.89
N ASN A 54 -5.58 -4.81 6.70
CA ASN A 54 -5.54 -6.22 7.03
C ASN A 54 -4.94 -6.45 8.42
N PHE A 55 -5.71 -7.09 9.31
CA PHE A 55 -5.30 -7.56 10.64
C PHE A 55 -4.76 -6.46 11.56
N ASP A 56 -5.45 -5.31 11.63
CA ASP A 56 -5.09 -4.17 12.48
C ASP A 56 -3.69 -3.59 12.18
N THR A 57 -3.25 -3.61 10.92
CA THR A 57 -1.97 -3.00 10.52
C THR A 57 -2.04 -1.48 10.60
N LEU A 58 -3.15 -0.87 10.18
CA LEU A 58 -3.36 0.58 10.29
C LEU A 58 -3.36 1.07 11.76
N PRO A 59 -4.06 0.42 12.71
CA PRO A 59 -3.97 0.77 14.14
C PRO A 59 -2.55 0.77 14.70
N VAL A 60 -1.70 -0.18 14.29
CA VAL A 60 -0.29 -0.22 14.70
C VAL A 60 0.47 1.00 14.17
N ILE A 61 0.30 1.32 12.89
CA ILE A 61 0.95 2.50 12.27
C ILE A 61 0.45 3.78 12.94
N ALA A 62 -0.86 3.92 13.18
CA ALA A 62 -1.43 5.08 13.85
C ALA A 62 -0.87 5.28 15.27
N ALA A 63 -0.74 4.19 16.05
CA ALA A 63 -0.12 4.26 17.37
C ALA A 63 1.36 4.67 17.31
N HIS A 64 2.11 4.22 16.30
CA HIS A 64 3.49 4.65 16.10
C HIS A 64 3.57 6.14 15.77
N ILE A 65 2.69 6.66 14.90
CA ILE A 65 2.62 8.09 14.56
C ILE A 65 2.35 8.92 15.83
N GLU A 66 1.41 8.49 16.67
CA GLU A 66 1.12 9.14 17.95
C GLU A 66 2.34 9.12 18.89
N ASN A 67 3.05 7.99 18.98
CA ASN A 67 4.27 7.85 19.78
C ASN A 67 5.42 8.75 19.27
N LEU A 68 5.43 9.10 17.99
CA LEU A 68 6.35 10.10 17.43
C LEU A 68 5.94 11.54 17.78
N GLY A 69 4.82 11.74 18.49
CA GLY A 69 4.29 13.05 18.85
C GLY A 69 3.49 13.73 17.76
N ILE A 70 3.23 13.07 16.66
CA ILE A 70 2.50 13.60 15.52
C ILE A 70 1.00 13.37 15.74
N LYS A 71 0.21 14.45 15.70
CA LYS A 71 -1.25 14.35 15.78
C LYS A 71 -1.85 14.27 14.38
N VAL A 72 -2.58 13.21 14.10
CA VAL A 72 -3.22 12.97 12.81
C VAL A 72 -4.72 12.77 13.00
N ASP A 73 -5.52 13.41 12.17
CA ASP A 73 -6.95 13.15 12.07
C ASP A 73 -7.21 12.14 10.95
N PHE A 74 -7.62 10.94 11.30
CA PHE A 74 -7.97 9.89 10.36
C PHE A 74 -9.44 9.94 9.92
N SER A 75 -10.25 10.90 10.37
CA SER A 75 -11.70 10.95 10.06
C SER A 75 -12.01 11.04 8.57
N GLY A 76 -11.12 11.66 7.78
CA GLY A 76 -11.23 11.78 6.32
C GLY A 76 -10.76 10.54 5.54
N VAL A 77 -10.20 9.54 6.22
CA VAL A 77 -9.67 8.32 5.58
C VAL A 77 -10.74 7.24 5.56
N TYR A 78 -11.08 6.71 4.38
CA TYR A 78 -11.98 5.57 4.24
C TYR A 78 -11.23 4.27 4.46
N VAL A 79 -11.81 3.33 5.20
CA VAL A 79 -11.16 2.07 5.55
C VAL A 79 -12.03 0.88 5.17
N ILE A 80 -11.44 -0.04 4.40
CA ILE A 80 -11.95 -1.38 4.14
C ILE A 80 -11.20 -2.32 5.07
N LYS A 81 -11.89 -2.87 6.07
CA LYS A 81 -11.26 -3.64 7.12
C LYS A 81 -11.39 -5.14 6.92
N THR A 82 -10.27 -5.87 6.94
CA THR A 82 -10.23 -7.34 6.89
C THR A 82 -9.62 -7.89 8.18
N GLY A 83 -10.40 -8.62 8.95
CA GLY A 83 -9.96 -9.12 10.26
C GLY A 83 -9.71 -7.97 11.24
N GLY A 84 -9.01 -8.26 12.34
CA GLY A 84 -8.74 -7.26 13.37
C GLY A 84 -9.96 -6.82 14.17
N ARG A 85 -9.75 -5.89 15.13
CA ARG A 85 -10.79 -5.43 16.06
C ARG A 85 -10.75 -3.95 16.38
N ILE A 86 -9.65 -3.27 16.01
CA ILE A 86 -9.40 -1.86 16.34
C ILE A 86 -9.72 -1.01 15.13
N ASP A 87 -10.65 -0.08 15.28
CA ASP A 87 -11.04 0.83 14.21
C ASP A 87 -10.22 2.12 14.26
N VAL A 88 -9.66 2.49 13.12
CA VAL A 88 -9.01 3.79 12.88
C VAL A 88 -9.57 4.32 11.56
N GLY A 89 -9.89 5.60 11.50
CA GLY A 89 -10.51 6.22 10.34
C GLY A 89 -12.01 5.89 10.20
N ASN A 90 -12.55 6.14 9.03
CA ASN A 90 -13.94 5.89 8.69
C ASN A 90 -14.07 4.48 8.07
N VAL A 91 -14.43 3.48 8.88
CA VAL A 91 -14.63 2.10 8.40
C VAL A 91 -15.91 1.99 7.58
N VAL A 92 -15.77 2.03 6.27
CA VAL A 92 -16.91 2.00 5.31
C VAL A 92 -17.29 0.59 4.87
N ALA A 93 -16.37 -0.38 5.00
CA ALA A 93 -16.67 -1.78 4.70
C ALA A 93 -15.88 -2.73 5.61
N ARG A 94 -16.49 -3.90 5.91
CA ARG A 94 -15.83 -4.99 6.64
C ARG A 94 -15.89 -6.25 5.80
N VAL A 95 -14.71 -6.79 5.50
CA VAL A 95 -14.56 -8.02 4.75
C VAL A 95 -14.43 -9.19 5.74
N PRO A 96 -15.35 -10.15 5.75
CA PRO A 96 -15.20 -11.34 6.57
C PRO A 96 -13.95 -12.10 6.17
N PHE A 97 -13.03 -12.26 7.12
CA PHE A 97 -11.83 -13.09 6.92
C PHE A 97 -12.23 -14.56 6.73
N HIS A 98 -11.59 -15.21 5.77
CA HIS A 98 -11.73 -16.65 5.56
C HIS A 98 -10.36 -17.24 5.14
N PRO A 99 -9.95 -18.41 5.71
CA PRO A 99 -8.65 -19.01 5.39
C PRO A 99 -8.56 -19.55 3.96
N ASP A 100 -9.68 -19.90 3.31
CA ASP A 100 -9.70 -20.23 1.87
C ASP A 100 -9.64 -18.91 1.06
N PRO A 101 -8.58 -18.70 0.25
CA PRO A 101 -8.39 -17.45 -0.49
C PRO A 101 -9.51 -17.19 -1.50
N ARG A 102 -10.15 -18.21 -2.03
CA ARG A 102 -11.27 -18.06 -2.99
C ARG A 102 -12.50 -17.45 -2.31
N VAL A 103 -12.79 -17.88 -1.08
CA VAL A 103 -13.90 -17.35 -0.28
C VAL A 103 -13.57 -15.93 0.17
N TYR A 104 -12.34 -15.72 0.69
CA TYR A 104 -11.90 -14.40 1.12
C TYR A 104 -12.01 -13.37 -0.01
N ILE A 105 -11.46 -13.68 -1.18
CA ILE A 105 -11.46 -12.73 -2.30
C ILE A 105 -12.88 -12.45 -2.81
N LYS A 106 -13.75 -13.46 -2.85
CA LYS A 106 -15.17 -13.23 -3.17
C LYS A 106 -15.83 -12.28 -2.19
N ASN A 107 -15.53 -12.41 -0.89
CA ASN A 107 -16.02 -11.50 0.14
C ASN A 107 -15.44 -10.08 -0.07
N TYR A 108 -14.14 -10.00 -0.37
CA TYR A 108 -13.47 -8.73 -0.64
C TYR A 108 -14.07 -8.05 -1.88
N GLU A 109 -14.19 -8.74 -3.01
CA GLU A 109 -14.82 -8.20 -4.22
C GLU A 109 -16.20 -7.63 -3.95
N LYS A 110 -17.03 -8.38 -3.20
CA LYS A 110 -18.39 -7.97 -2.88
C LYS A 110 -18.47 -6.67 -2.07
N GLU A 111 -17.59 -6.52 -1.08
CA GLU A 111 -17.65 -5.35 -0.19
C GLU A 111 -16.82 -4.17 -0.74
N ALA A 112 -15.64 -4.43 -1.31
CA ALA A 112 -14.79 -3.39 -1.87
C ALA A 112 -15.37 -2.75 -3.14
N SER A 113 -16.06 -3.52 -4.00
CA SER A 113 -16.70 -2.97 -5.20
C SER A 113 -17.65 -1.83 -4.88
N LYS A 114 -18.43 -1.95 -3.82
CA LYS A 114 -19.38 -0.91 -3.39
C LYS A 114 -18.66 0.40 -3.06
N VAL A 115 -17.51 0.30 -2.40
CA VAL A 115 -16.71 1.47 -2.02
C VAL A 115 -16.10 2.15 -3.24
N PHE A 116 -15.49 1.35 -4.15
CA PHE A 116 -14.84 1.90 -5.35
C PHE A 116 -15.85 2.35 -6.42
N GLU A 117 -17.08 1.87 -6.40
CA GLU A 117 -18.15 2.32 -7.31
C GLU A 117 -18.66 3.73 -6.97
N GLU A 118 -18.50 4.16 -5.71
CA GLU A 118 -18.92 5.49 -5.25
C GLU A 118 -17.91 6.61 -5.58
N VAL A 119 -16.71 6.26 -6.09
CA VAL A 119 -15.66 7.23 -6.42
C VAL A 119 -15.28 7.15 -7.90
N GLU A 120 -14.84 8.28 -8.48
CA GLU A 120 -14.33 8.32 -9.86
C GLU A 120 -12.82 8.07 -9.91
N ASP A 121 -12.07 8.54 -8.92
CA ASP A 121 -10.64 8.30 -8.71
C ASP A 121 -10.39 8.16 -7.20
N SER A 122 -9.41 7.36 -6.82
CA SER A 122 -8.98 7.20 -5.43
C SER A 122 -7.53 6.77 -5.32
N ILE A 123 -6.93 7.08 -4.19
CA ILE A 123 -5.69 6.47 -3.74
C ILE A 123 -6.07 5.25 -2.90
N ASN A 124 -5.63 4.08 -3.28
CA ASN A 124 -5.88 2.86 -2.52
C ASN A 124 -4.57 2.36 -1.90
N LEU A 125 -4.45 2.43 -0.59
CA LEU A 125 -3.30 1.92 0.16
C LEU A 125 -3.64 0.57 0.80
N VAL A 126 -2.91 -0.47 0.44
CA VAL A 126 -3.09 -1.84 0.97
C VAL A 126 -2.03 -2.12 2.03
N LEU A 127 -2.47 -2.30 3.27
CA LEU A 127 -1.64 -2.56 4.43
C LEU A 127 -1.83 -4.00 4.94
N GLY A 128 -0.74 -4.67 5.30
CA GLY A 128 -0.76 -5.96 5.97
C GLY A 128 -1.20 -7.14 5.11
N LEU A 129 -1.21 -7.03 3.79
CA LEU A 129 -1.53 -8.15 2.91
C LEU A 129 -0.55 -9.31 3.08
N GLU A 130 0.72 -9.05 3.38
CA GLU A 130 1.70 -10.09 3.71
C GLU A 130 1.31 -10.89 4.96
N ASN A 131 0.61 -10.29 5.90
CA ASN A 131 0.07 -11.01 7.06
C ASN A 131 -1.05 -11.97 6.67
N PHE A 132 -1.91 -11.57 5.72
CA PHE A 132 -2.89 -12.47 5.13
C PHE A 132 -2.20 -13.65 4.42
N LEU A 133 -1.22 -13.38 3.57
CA LEU A 133 -0.49 -14.42 2.84
C LEU A 133 0.18 -15.44 3.78
N LYS A 134 0.64 -15.01 4.97
CA LYS A 134 1.18 -15.91 6.01
C LYS A 134 0.15 -16.89 6.59
N THR A 135 -1.12 -16.59 6.53
CA THR A 135 -2.18 -17.49 7.03
C THR A 135 -2.53 -18.60 6.06
N LEU A 136 -2.05 -18.51 4.81
CA LEU A 136 -2.33 -19.50 3.78
C LEU A 136 -1.45 -20.74 3.96
N SER A 137 -2.08 -21.92 3.86
CA SER A 137 -1.47 -23.18 4.23
C SER A 137 -0.56 -23.77 3.14
N SER A 138 -0.72 -23.33 1.90
CA SER A 138 0.03 -23.91 0.78
C SER A 138 0.58 -22.84 -0.18
N PRO A 139 1.71 -23.11 -0.86
CA PRO A 139 2.20 -22.26 -1.94
C PRO A 139 1.17 -22.07 -3.06
N SER A 140 0.34 -23.06 -3.32
CA SER A 140 -0.73 -22.96 -4.32
C SER A 140 -1.80 -21.93 -3.95
N ASP A 141 -2.16 -21.84 -2.66
CA ASP A 141 -3.14 -20.86 -2.18
C ASP A 141 -2.56 -19.43 -2.25
N ILE A 142 -1.28 -19.27 -1.92
CA ILE A 142 -0.57 -18.00 -2.06
C ILE A 142 -0.56 -17.59 -3.55
N TYR A 143 -0.18 -18.49 -4.44
CA TYR A 143 -0.15 -18.22 -5.88
C TYR A 143 -1.54 -17.88 -6.42
N LEU A 144 -2.57 -18.62 -6.00
CA LEU A 144 -3.96 -18.35 -6.36
C LEU A 144 -4.38 -16.95 -5.92
N THR A 145 -4.01 -16.54 -4.70
CA THR A 145 -4.30 -15.18 -4.18
C THR A 145 -3.66 -14.13 -5.09
N ILE A 146 -2.38 -14.27 -5.42
CA ILE A 146 -1.68 -13.32 -6.30
C ILE A 146 -2.33 -13.28 -7.68
N TRP A 147 -2.68 -14.44 -8.24
CA TRP A 147 -3.36 -14.52 -9.53
C TRP A 147 -4.71 -13.81 -9.52
N ILE A 148 -5.47 -13.91 -8.43
CA ILE A 148 -6.77 -13.22 -8.32
C ILE A 148 -6.57 -11.71 -8.14
N LEU A 149 -5.53 -11.26 -7.44
CA LEU A 149 -5.21 -9.83 -7.34
C LEU A 149 -4.98 -9.18 -8.72
N GLN A 150 -4.54 -9.94 -9.73
CA GLN A 150 -4.43 -9.43 -11.09
C GLN A 150 -5.76 -8.97 -11.70
N ARG A 151 -6.91 -9.45 -11.19
CA ARG A 151 -8.24 -9.04 -11.67
C ARG A 151 -8.57 -7.59 -11.35
N PHE A 152 -7.85 -7.00 -10.40
CA PHE A 152 -8.02 -5.60 -10.03
C PHE A 152 -7.15 -4.63 -10.83
N LEU A 153 -6.23 -5.15 -11.66
CA LEU A 153 -5.41 -4.33 -12.54
C LEU A 153 -6.28 -3.63 -13.58
N GLY A 154 -5.92 -2.38 -13.89
CA GLY A 154 -6.65 -1.57 -14.87
C GLY A 154 -7.95 -0.95 -14.36
N ASN A 155 -8.29 -1.12 -13.08
CA ASN A 155 -9.41 -0.39 -12.49
C ASN A 155 -9.07 1.09 -12.33
N THR A 156 -9.47 1.91 -13.30
CA THR A 156 -9.17 3.34 -13.36
C THR A 156 -9.81 4.18 -12.26
N ARG A 157 -10.65 3.59 -11.42
CA ARG A 157 -11.23 4.26 -10.24
C ARG A 157 -10.25 4.33 -9.07
N ARG A 158 -9.08 3.69 -9.19
CA ARG A 158 -8.05 3.70 -8.16
C ARG A 158 -6.64 3.64 -8.73
N ARG A 159 -5.70 4.21 -8.01
CA ARG A 159 -4.27 3.94 -8.09
C ARG A 159 -3.88 3.22 -6.81
N THR A 160 -3.29 2.02 -6.93
CA THR A 160 -3.11 1.13 -5.78
C THR A 160 -1.65 1.07 -5.35
N PHE A 161 -1.43 1.25 -4.06
CA PHE A 161 -0.12 1.15 -3.41
C PHE A 161 -0.15 -0.01 -2.41
N TYR A 162 0.60 -1.07 -2.68
CA TYR A 162 0.84 -2.14 -1.73
C TYR A 162 2.08 -1.82 -0.92
N LEU A 163 1.93 -1.69 0.39
CA LEU A 163 3.05 -1.43 1.30
C LEU A 163 3.44 -2.74 1.99
N PHE A 164 4.61 -3.29 1.63
CA PHE A 164 5.06 -4.59 2.09
C PHE A 164 6.32 -4.50 2.96
N ASN A 165 6.30 -5.20 4.09
CA ASN A 165 7.53 -5.54 4.79
C ASN A 165 8.31 -6.57 3.94
N LYS A 166 9.43 -6.13 3.36
CA LYS A 166 10.24 -6.94 2.44
C LYS A 166 10.69 -8.25 3.09
N LYS A 167 11.08 -8.23 4.37
CA LYS A 167 11.54 -9.43 5.08
C LYS A 167 10.43 -10.45 5.29
N ILE A 168 9.22 -9.98 5.58
CA ILE A 168 8.07 -10.88 5.70
C ILE A 168 7.75 -11.49 4.33
N LEU A 169 7.67 -10.67 3.29
CA LEU A 169 7.35 -11.15 1.94
C LEU A 169 8.37 -12.19 1.44
N GLU A 170 9.67 -11.94 1.63
CA GLU A 170 10.75 -12.87 1.27
C GLU A 170 10.71 -14.19 2.06
N SER A 171 10.18 -14.17 3.29
CA SER A 171 10.09 -15.36 4.14
C SER A 171 8.98 -16.35 3.73
N LEU A 172 8.00 -15.92 2.93
CA LEU A 172 6.87 -16.76 2.51
C LEU A 172 7.31 -17.81 1.48
N SER A 173 7.90 -17.37 0.41
CA SER A 173 8.46 -18.20 -0.67
C SER A 173 9.20 -17.27 -1.63
N PRO A 174 10.35 -17.67 -2.21
CA PRO A 174 11.05 -16.85 -3.20
C PRO A 174 10.19 -16.45 -4.40
N ILE A 175 9.21 -17.28 -4.78
CA ILE A 175 8.33 -16.98 -5.89
C ILE A 175 7.31 -15.90 -5.60
N VAL A 176 6.90 -15.71 -4.32
CA VAL A 176 5.84 -14.77 -3.95
C VAL A 176 6.26 -13.34 -4.25
N SER A 177 7.44 -12.93 -3.80
CA SER A 177 7.98 -11.59 -4.08
C SER A 177 8.09 -11.34 -5.59
N SER A 178 8.62 -12.32 -6.33
CA SER A 178 8.77 -12.20 -7.79
C SER A 178 7.42 -12.07 -8.50
N GLU A 179 6.41 -12.84 -8.11
CA GLU A 179 5.08 -12.78 -8.70
C GLU A 179 4.37 -11.48 -8.37
N MET A 180 4.49 -11.00 -7.13
CA MET A 180 3.94 -9.69 -6.76
C MET A 180 4.57 -8.56 -7.59
N LYS A 181 5.90 -8.56 -7.74
CA LYS A 181 6.61 -7.58 -8.57
C LYS A 181 6.24 -7.70 -10.07
N ARG A 182 5.95 -8.90 -10.54
CA ARG A 182 5.49 -9.12 -11.92
C ARG A 182 4.15 -8.44 -12.17
N VAL A 183 3.24 -8.51 -11.20
CA VAL A 183 1.89 -7.93 -11.30
C VAL A 183 1.93 -6.40 -11.26
N ALA A 184 2.80 -5.80 -10.46
CA ALA A 184 2.88 -4.35 -10.31
C ALA A 184 3.41 -3.65 -11.57
N SER A 185 2.94 -2.43 -11.84
CA SER A 185 3.47 -1.52 -12.87
C SER A 185 4.72 -0.78 -12.37
N THR A 186 4.74 -0.46 -11.08
CA THR A 186 5.86 0.23 -10.41
C THR A 186 6.29 -0.54 -9.17
N VAL A 187 7.60 -0.65 -8.93
CA VAL A 187 8.19 -1.27 -7.73
C VAL A 187 9.27 -0.36 -7.19
N VAL A 188 9.11 0.06 -5.94
CA VAL A 188 10.05 0.91 -5.21
C VAL A 188 10.54 0.17 -3.98
N GLU A 189 11.85 0.01 -3.86
CA GLU A 189 12.49 -0.45 -2.63
C GLU A 189 12.81 0.77 -1.75
N MET A 190 12.35 0.74 -0.51
CA MET A 190 12.54 1.80 0.48
C MET A 190 13.53 1.34 1.53
N VAL A 191 14.72 1.91 1.50
CA VAL A 191 15.83 1.56 2.42
C VAL A 191 15.97 2.66 3.46
N PRO A 192 15.97 2.35 4.77
CA PRO A 192 16.18 3.34 5.81
C PRO A 192 17.53 4.05 5.65
N TYR A 193 17.53 5.36 5.89
CA TYR A 193 18.69 6.24 5.91
C TYR A 193 18.64 7.08 7.20
N PRO A 194 19.76 7.54 7.78
CA PRO A 194 19.76 8.19 9.11
C PRO A 194 18.75 9.30 9.32
N THR A 195 18.44 10.08 8.29
CA THR A 195 17.44 11.18 8.34
C THR A 195 16.20 10.90 7.51
N GLY A 196 16.06 9.68 6.93
CA GLY A 196 14.93 9.42 6.05
C GLY A 196 14.96 8.08 5.34
N ALA A 197 14.73 8.07 4.05
CA ALA A 197 14.75 6.88 3.21
C ALA A 197 15.43 7.11 1.87
N ILE A 198 16.05 6.06 1.35
CA ILE A 198 16.45 5.95 -0.06
C ILE A 198 15.38 5.15 -0.78
N LEU A 199 14.81 5.73 -1.81
CA LEU A 199 13.81 5.13 -2.67
C LEU A 199 14.48 4.69 -3.96
N ARG A 200 14.51 3.38 -4.20
CA ARG A 200 15.10 2.81 -5.42
C ARG A 200 14.01 2.27 -6.33
N PHE A 201 13.91 2.80 -7.54
CA PHE A 201 12.96 2.34 -8.55
C PHE A 201 13.48 1.08 -9.25
N VAL A 202 12.95 -0.08 -8.85
CA VAL A 202 13.30 -1.38 -9.45
C VAL A 202 12.52 -1.62 -10.74
N LYS A 203 11.30 -1.09 -10.80
CA LYS A 203 10.41 -1.15 -11.95
C LYS A 203 9.58 0.13 -12.01
N SER A 204 9.38 0.68 -13.21
CA SER A 204 8.54 1.86 -13.41
C SER A 204 7.97 1.87 -14.82
N THR A 205 6.76 2.40 -14.98
CA THR A 205 6.18 2.77 -16.28
C THR A 205 6.76 4.08 -16.80
N ASP A 206 7.29 4.93 -15.92
CA ASP A 206 8.12 6.07 -16.26
C ASP A 206 9.57 5.62 -16.41
N VAL A 207 10.05 5.56 -17.65
CA VAL A 207 11.40 5.06 -17.99
C VAL A 207 12.50 5.93 -17.39
N ASP A 208 12.22 7.21 -17.15
CA ASP A 208 13.18 8.15 -16.59
C ASP A 208 13.44 7.88 -15.09
N LEU A 209 12.52 7.19 -14.43
CA LEU A 209 12.66 6.77 -13.03
C LEU A 209 13.34 5.41 -12.86
N LEU A 210 13.45 4.62 -13.94
CA LEU A 210 13.97 3.26 -13.85
C LEU A 210 15.46 3.24 -13.44
N GLY A 211 15.75 2.63 -12.29
CA GLY A 211 17.10 2.55 -11.73
C GLY A 211 17.53 3.81 -10.95
N GLU A 212 16.69 4.84 -10.87
CA GLU A 212 16.99 6.03 -10.08
C GLU A 212 16.89 5.73 -8.57
N GLU A 213 17.75 6.41 -7.82
CA GLU A 213 17.73 6.43 -6.36
C GLU A 213 17.43 7.85 -5.88
N LEU A 214 16.33 7.98 -5.14
CA LEU A 214 15.92 9.25 -4.56
C LEU A 214 16.14 9.23 -3.05
N LYS A 215 16.82 10.24 -2.51
CA LYS A 215 16.90 10.44 -1.06
C LYS A 215 15.75 11.33 -0.61
N VAL A 216 14.98 10.83 0.33
CA VAL A 216 13.90 11.57 0.98
C VAL A 216 14.31 11.80 2.42
N ASP A 217 14.41 13.07 2.82
CA ASP A 217 14.65 13.44 4.21
C ASP A 217 13.30 13.49 4.94
N ILE A 218 13.17 12.66 5.97
CA ILE A 218 11.98 12.55 6.79
C ILE A 218 12.15 13.37 8.09
N GLY A 219 13.41 13.63 8.50
CA GLY A 219 13.73 14.30 9.76
C GLY A 219 13.53 15.82 9.75
N GLY A 220 13.39 16.44 8.60
CA GLY A 220 13.15 17.90 8.48
C GLY A 220 11.67 18.27 8.42
N GLU A 221 10.76 17.28 8.39
CA GLU A 221 9.31 17.47 8.29
C GLU A 221 8.55 17.04 9.58
N LEU A 222 9.30 16.76 10.67
CA LEU A 222 8.78 16.44 12.01
C LEU A 222 8.69 17.67 12.91
#